data_30ae73bff109bf23ef6817c5e1e2b6c9
#
_entry.id   30ae73bff109bf23ef6817c5e1e2b6c9
#
_cell.length_a   1.000
_cell.length_b   1.000
_cell.length_c   1.000
_cell.angle_alpha   90.00
_cell.angle_beta   90.00
_cell.angle_gamma   90.00
#
_symmetry.space_group_name_H-M   'P 1'
#
loop_
_entity.id
_entity.type
_entity.pdbx_description
1 polymer ?
#
loop_
_entity_poly.entity_id
_entity_poly.type
_entity_poly.pdbx_seq_one_letter_code
_entity_poly.pdbx_strand_id
1 'polypeptide(L)'
;MSTSILGIDLAKDSYQATLLQAQHTARQSFQNQPTAFADLTRWLQAHGVTTLHACMEATGRYGEPLASYLHTQGYTVSVINPAQIKHYAKSQLRRNKTDKVDADVIAQFAQTQQPPAWQPTVPEIRELDELLHQYDALQAARQQENNRLRAGVQSESVRHLLTEHLAFLEAQLAEVLHLIEEHIDRHPDLKANQRLLTSIPGIGALTAAKLQTLDLQRFDSARAASAFVGLNPQQHTSGSSIHRRARLSKMGNAAMRRALYMPAVCAKRFNPLIRDLCLRLADKGKHNLAIIGAAMHKLLCLAYGVLKSRQPFDPNYAKIHPVTP
;
A
#
# COMPACT_ATOMS: atom_id res chain seq x y z
N MET A 1 18.74 -29.65 3.59
CA MET A 1 17.40 -29.99 3.06
C MET A 1 16.98 -28.84 2.15
N SER A 2 16.53 -29.11 0.92
CA SER A 2 16.07 -28.06 0.00
C SER A 2 14.69 -27.55 0.45
N THR A 3 14.54 -26.25 0.59
CA THR A 3 13.25 -25.64 0.92
C THR A 3 12.26 -25.87 -0.22
N SER A 4 11.08 -26.45 0.09
CA SER A 4 9.99 -26.57 -0.87
C SER A 4 9.39 -25.18 -1.18
N ILE A 5 8.98 -24.94 -2.41
CA ILE A 5 8.39 -23.67 -2.85
C ILE A 5 6.92 -23.90 -3.19
N LEU A 6 6.05 -23.03 -2.70
CA LEU A 6 4.61 -23.05 -3.00
C LEU A 6 4.21 -21.76 -3.69
N GLY A 7 3.79 -21.83 -4.94
CA GLY A 7 3.15 -20.72 -5.66
C GLY A 7 1.63 -20.81 -5.48
N ILE A 8 1.00 -19.70 -5.13
CA ILE A 8 -0.44 -19.63 -4.89
C ILE A 8 -1.02 -18.52 -5.76
N ASP A 9 -1.92 -18.88 -6.66
CA ASP A 9 -2.76 -17.94 -7.41
C ASP A 9 -4.15 -17.88 -6.76
N LEU A 10 -4.49 -16.67 -6.26
CA LEU A 10 -5.65 -16.43 -5.40
C LEU A 10 -6.82 -15.84 -6.17
N ALA A 11 -7.98 -16.47 -6.01
CA ALA A 11 -9.29 -15.89 -6.34
C ALA A 11 -10.11 -15.69 -5.05
N LYS A 12 -11.30 -15.10 -5.20
CA LYS A 12 -12.19 -14.81 -4.06
C LYS A 12 -12.56 -16.07 -3.28
N ASP A 13 -13.02 -17.10 -3.99
CA ASP A 13 -13.64 -18.29 -3.40
C ASP A 13 -12.72 -19.54 -3.43
N SER A 14 -11.65 -19.49 -4.20
CA SER A 14 -10.70 -20.61 -4.34
C SER A 14 -9.31 -20.12 -4.69
N TYR A 15 -8.30 -20.99 -4.58
CA TYR A 15 -6.95 -20.73 -5.06
C TYR A 15 -6.33 -21.98 -5.68
N GLN A 16 -5.41 -21.74 -6.62
CA GLN A 16 -4.57 -22.78 -7.21
C GLN A 16 -3.22 -22.77 -6.51
N ALA A 17 -2.74 -23.95 -6.14
CA ALA A 17 -1.46 -24.14 -5.49
C ALA A 17 -0.54 -25.00 -6.34
N THR A 18 0.70 -24.56 -6.55
CA THR A 18 1.76 -25.32 -7.21
C THR A 18 2.92 -25.49 -6.25
N LEU A 19 3.18 -26.74 -5.87
CA LEU A 19 4.32 -27.11 -5.04
C LEU A 19 5.49 -27.55 -5.92
N LEU A 20 6.63 -26.88 -5.77
CA LEU A 20 7.90 -27.23 -6.40
C LEU A 20 8.84 -27.84 -5.37
N GLN A 21 9.30 -29.07 -5.65
CA GLN A 21 10.35 -29.78 -4.94
C GLN A 21 11.43 -30.17 -5.94
N ALA A 22 12.64 -30.56 -5.49
CA ALA A 22 13.81 -30.76 -6.37
C ALA A 22 13.54 -31.62 -7.60
N GLN A 23 12.67 -32.66 -7.50
CA GLN A 23 12.38 -33.60 -8.61
C GLN A 23 10.87 -33.77 -8.84
N HIS A 24 10.02 -33.00 -8.16
CA HIS A 24 8.57 -33.21 -8.22
C HIS A 24 7.82 -31.88 -8.26
N THR A 25 6.76 -31.83 -9.05
CA THR A 25 5.81 -30.71 -9.09
C THR A 25 4.41 -31.25 -8.88
N ALA A 26 3.75 -30.79 -7.82
CA ALA A 26 2.36 -31.14 -7.54
C ALA A 26 1.47 -29.92 -7.64
N ARG A 27 0.21 -30.09 -8.06
CA ARG A 27 -0.77 -29.02 -8.23
C ARG A 27 -2.09 -29.44 -7.65
N GLN A 28 -2.74 -28.50 -6.92
CA GLN A 28 -4.08 -28.72 -6.39
C GLN A 28 -4.84 -27.41 -6.22
N SER A 29 -6.16 -27.48 -6.35
CA SER A 29 -7.07 -26.38 -6.06
C SER A 29 -7.67 -26.54 -4.67
N PHE A 30 -7.85 -25.41 -3.98
CA PHE A 30 -8.42 -25.37 -2.62
C PHE A 30 -9.47 -24.26 -2.52
N GLN A 31 -10.38 -24.40 -1.54
CA GLN A 31 -11.32 -23.34 -1.18
C GLN A 31 -10.61 -22.24 -0.38
N ASN A 32 -10.85 -20.98 -0.72
CA ASN A 32 -10.28 -19.83 -0.01
C ASN A 32 -11.15 -19.44 1.20
N GLN A 33 -11.23 -20.35 2.16
CA GLN A 33 -12.00 -20.18 3.40
C GLN A 33 -11.16 -20.66 4.59
N PRO A 34 -11.17 -19.95 5.73
CA PRO A 34 -10.38 -20.32 6.92
C PRO A 34 -10.60 -21.77 7.38
N THR A 35 -11.83 -22.27 7.26
CA THR A 35 -12.21 -23.66 7.62
C THR A 35 -11.56 -24.72 6.73
N ALA A 36 -11.16 -24.34 5.50
CA ALA A 36 -10.56 -25.26 4.51
C ALA A 36 -9.01 -25.15 4.45
N PHE A 37 -8.37 -24.22 5.15
CA PHE A 37 -6.91 -24.07 5.08
C PHE A 37 -6.14 -25.29 5.63
N ALA A 38 -6.74 -26.05 6.53
CA ALA A 38 -6.17 -27.30 7.03
C ALA A 38 -5.98 -28.35 5.92
N ASP A 39 -6.77 -28.30 4.84
CA ASP A 39 -6.64 -29.20 3.69
C ASP A 39 -5.32 -28.97 2.95
N LEU A 40 -4.92 -27.70 2.80
CA LEU A 40 -3.61 -27.35 2.25
C LEU A 40 -2.48 -27.93 3.13
N THR A 41 -2.57 -27.78 4.45
CA THR A 41 -1.54 -28.32 5.35
C THR A 41 -1.46 -29.85 5.27
N ARG A 42 -2.60 -30.55 5.23
CA ARG A 42 -2.63 -32.01 5.04
C ARG A 42 -2.00 -32.42 3.70
N TRP A 43 -2.29 -31.69 2.65
CA TRP A 43 -1.72 -31.94 1.33
C TRP A 43 -0.20 -31.72 1.32
N LEU A 44 0.31 -30.66 1.94
CA LEU A 44 1.75 -30.39 2.09
C LEU A 44 2.45 -31.52 2.89
N GLN A 45 1.85 -31.96 3.99
CA GLN A 45 2.36 -33.08 4.80
C GLN A 45 2.42 -34.37 4.02
N ALA A 46 1.39 -34.70 3.21
CA ALA A 46 1.36 -35.87 2.34
C ALA A 46 2.47 -35.88 1.29
N HIS A 47 2.99 -34.69 0.92
CA HIS A 47 4.16 -34.52 0.04
C HIS A 47 5.49 -34.40 0.80
N GLY A 48 5.51 -34.68 2.11
CA GLY A 48 6.73 -34.68 2.91
C GLY A 48 7.35 -33.29 3.11
N VAL A 49 6.56 -32.21 3.03
CA VAL A 49 7.03 -30.84 3.21
C VAL A 49 7.35 -30.59 4.68
N THR A 50 8.61 -30.31 4.99
CA THR A 50 9.09 -29.92 6.32
C THR A 50 9.41 -28.43 6.40
N THR A 51 9.96 -27.87 5.34
CA THR A 51 10.25 -26.43 5.21
C THR A 51 9.61 -25.89 3.92
N LEU A 52 8.94 -24.74 4.03
CA LEU A 52 8.18 -24.16 2.93
C LEU A 52 8.43 -22.67 2.81
N HIS A 53 8.60 -22.22 1.57
CA HIS A 53 8.45 -20.82 1.21
C HIS A 53 7.22 -20.68 0.30
N ALA A 54 6.13 -20.15 0.82
CA ALA A 54 4.91 -19.86 0.08
C ALA A 54 4.98 -18.47 -0.52
N CYS A 55 4.57 -18.32 -1.78
CA CYS A 55 4.52 -17.05 -2.47
C CYS A 55 3.16 -16.86 -3.13
N MET A 56 2.58 -15.67 -2.98
CA MET A 56 1.28 -15.30 -3.56
C MET A 56 1.27 -13.87 -4.06
N GLU A 57 0.37 -13.56 -4.99
CA GLU A 57 0.15 -12.19 -5.41
C GLU A 57 -0.65 -11.39 -4.37
N ALA A 58 -0.36 -10.09 -4.25
CA ALA A 58 -1.12 -9.16 -3.43
C ALA A 58 -2.47 -8.85 -4.09
N THR A 59 -3.45 -9.73 -3.94
CA THR A 59 -4.82 -9.63 -4.47
C THR A 59 -5.78 -8.92 -3.51
N GLY A 60 -5.27 -8.01 -2.69
CA GLY A 60 -6.05 -7.31 -1.66
C GLY A 60 -6.35 -8.19 -0.45
N ARG A 61 -7.54 -8.05 0.12
CA ARG A 61 -7.90 -8.71 1.39
C ARG A 61 -8.11 -10.23 1.29
N TYR A 62 -8.28 -10.78 0.09
CA TYR A 62 -8.57 -12.22 -0.08
C TYR A 62 -7.38 -13.13 0.28
N GLY A 63 -6.16 -12.63 0.17
CA GLY A 63 -4.95 -13.41 0.44
C GLY A 63 -4.47 -13.33 1.89
N GLU A 64 -4.84 -12.31 2.63
CA GLU A 64 -4.32 -12.07 3.98
C GLU A 64 -4.66 -13.19 4.99
N PRO A 65 -5.89 -13.75 5.02
CA PRO A 65 -6.19 -14.87 5.92
C PRO A 65 -5.32 -16.10 5.66
N LEU A 66 -5.10 -16.45 4.39
CA LEU A 66 -4.26 -17.59 4.02
C LEU A 66 -2.78 -17.30 4.32
N ALA A 67 -2.29 -16.10 4.02
CA ALA A 67 -0.92 -15.70 4.36
C ALA A 67 -0.66 -15.77 5.87
N SER A 68 -1.59 -15.25 6.69
CA SER A 68 -1.53 -15.30 8.14
C SER A 68 -1.57 -16.74 8.66
N TYR A 69 -2.44 -17.57 8.10
CA TYR A 69 -2.51 -18.99 8.45
C TYR A 69 -1.18 -19.71 8.19
N LEU A 70 -0.61 -19.59 6.99
CA LEU A 70 0.66 -20.20 6.63
C LEU A 70 1.82 -19.68 7.50
N HIS A 71 1.82 -18.39 7.79
CA HIS A 71 2.80 -17.80 8.71
C HIS A 71 2.68 -18.39 10.13
N THR A 72 1.46 -18.58 10.64
CA THR A 72 1.22 -19.21 11.95
C THR A 72 1.66 -20.67 12.00
N GLN A 73 1.64 -21.38 10.85
CA GLN A 73 2.18 -22.73 10.72
C GLN A 73 3.73 -22.76 10.69
N GLY A 74 4.40 -21.62 10.82
CA GLY A 74 5.86 -21.50 10.80
C GLY A 74 6.48 -21.47 9.41
N TYR A 75 5.69 -21.34 8.35
CA TYR A 75 6.18 -21.25 6.98
C TYR A 75 6.61 -19.83 6.63
N THR A 76 7.63 -19.70 5.79
CA THR A 76 7.98 -18.43 5.17
C THR A 76 6.94 -18.09 4.12
N VAL A 77 6.38 -16.88 4.18
CA VAL A 77 5.37 -16.40 3.23
C VAL A 77 5.89 -15.14 2.55
N SER A 78 5.68 -15.01 1.25
CA SER A 78 5.94 -13.76 0.50
C SER A 78 4.67 -13.32 -0.23
N VAL A 79 4.30 -12.06 -0.07
CA VAL A 79 3.16 -11.43 -0.76
C VAL A 79 3.71 -10.41 -1.74
N ILE A 80 3.52 -10.66 -3.03
CA ILE A 80 4.24 -9.97 -4.11
C ILE A 80 3.31 -9.08 -4.93
N ASN A 81 3.82 -7.92 -5.31
CA ASN A 81 3.09 -7.03 -6.20
C ASN A 81 2.82 -7.73 -7.55
N PRO A 82 1.55 -7.78 -8.03
CA PRO A 82 1.17 -8.40 -9.29
C PRO A 82 1.98 -7.93 -10.51
N ALA A 83 2.46 -6.68 -10.48
CA ALA A 83 3.31 -6.16 -11.54
C ALA A 83 4.64 -6.91 -11.67
N GLN A 84 5.23 -7.38 -10.56
CA GLN A 84 6.49 -8.13 -10.58
C GLN A 84 6.27 -9.51 -11.24
N ILE A 85 5.23 -10.22 -10.84
CA ILE A 85 4.86 -11.53 -11.43
C ILE A 85 4.58 -11.37 -12.92
N LYS A 86 3.81 -10.33 -13.31
CA LYS A 86 3.52 -10.02 -14.73
C LYS A 86 4.78 -9.75 -15.55
N HIS A 87 5.75 -9.00 -15.00
CA HIS A 87 7.01 -8.74 -15.69
C HIS A 87 7.86 -10.01 -15.80
N TYR A 88 7.89 -10.81 -14.75
CA TYR A 88 8.59 -12.10 -14.76
C TYR A 88 7.99 -13.05 -15.79
N ALA A 89 6.66 -13.21 -15.83
CA ALA A 89 5.97 -14.03 -16.84
C ALA A 89 6.33 -13.59 -18.27
N LYS A 90 6.38 -12.28 -18.54
CA LYS A 90 6.80 -11.73 -19.84
C LYS A 90 8.24 -12.04 -20.17
N SER A 91 9.16 -12.01 -19.19
CA SER A 91 10.58 -12.35 -19.43
C SER A 91 10.76 -13.81 -19.80
N GLN A 92 9.84 -14.69 -19.38
CA GLN A 92 9.82 -16.12 -19.71
C GLN A 92 9.11 -16.42 -21.06
N LEU A 93 8.72 -15.36 -21.84
CA LEU A 93 8.04 -15.46 -23.13
C LEU A 93 6.73 -16.30 -23.09
N ARG A 94 6.10 -16.43 -21.92
CA ARG A 94 4.84 -17.18 -21.78
C ARG A 94 3.67 -16.44 -22.43
N ARG A 95 2.95 -17.13 -23.31
CA ARG A 95 1.83 -16.57 -24.10
C ARG A 95 0.45 -16.97 -23.55
N ASN A 96 0.36 -18.10 -22.84
CA ASN A 96 -0.90 -18.60 -22.31
C ASN A 96 -1.12 -18.11 -20.88
N LYS A 97 -2.33 -17.63 -20.60
CA LYS A 97 -2.79 -17.19 -19.29
C LYS A 97 -3.91 -18.14 -18.85
N THR A 98 -3.66 -18.94 -17.81
CA THR A 98 -4.66 -19.73 -17.07
C THR A 98 -4.24 -19.78 -15.62
N ASP A 99 -5.18 -19.89 -14.68
CA ASP A 99 -4.92 -19.86 -13.24
C ASP A 99 -3.87 -20.91 -12.81
N LYS A 100 -3.84 -22.09 -13.45
CA LYS A 100 -2.80 -23.11 -13.20
C LYS A 100 -1.40 -22.65 -13.65
N VAL A 101 -1.32 -21.97 -14.77
CA VAL A 101 -0.06 -21.39 -15.30
C VAL A 101 0.39 -20.24 -14.42
N ASP A 102 -0.55 -19.47 -13.86
CA ASP A 102 -0.24 -18.34 -13.00
C ASP A 102 0.35 -18.80 -11.67
N ALA A 103 -0.18 -19.87 -11.03
CA ALA A 103 0.43 -20.49 -9.83
C ALA A 103 1.83 -21.07 -10.10
N ASP A 104 2.06 -21.68 -11.27
CA ASP A 104 3.39 -22.17 -11.68
C ASP A 104 4.40 -21.01 -11.83
N VAL A 105 3.97 -19.90 -12.42
CA VAL A 105 4.80 -18.70 -12.58
C VAL A 105 5.17 -18.10 -11.24
N ILE A 106 4.20 -18.03 -10.30
CA ILE A 106 4.44 -17.54 -8.95
C ILE A 106 5.46 -18.44 -8.22
N ALA A 107 5.32 -19.77 -8.33
CA ALA A 107 6.25 -20.70 -7.73
C ALA A 107 7.67 -20.57 -8.30
N GLN A 108 7.81 -20.47 -9.63
CA GLN A 108 9.10 -20.26 -10.29
C GLN A 108 9.73 -18.90 -9.98
N PHE A 109 8.91 -17.86 -9.88
CA PHE A 109 9.35 -16.55 -9.41
C PHE A 109 9.94 -16.64 -7.99
N ALA A 110 9.23 -17.29 -7.07
CA ALA A 110 9.68 -17.45 -5.70
C ALA A 110 11.00 -18.24 -5.62
N GLN A 111 11.14 -19.29 -6.42
CA GLN A 111 12.35 -20.11 -6.48
C GLN A 111 13.56 -19.32 -6.99
N THR A 112 13.37 -18.48 -8.02
CA THR A 112 14.48 -17.77 -8.68
C THR A 112 14.81 -16.43 -8.03
N GLN A 113 13.81 -15.70 -7.57
CA GLN A 113 13.98 -14.33 -7.04
C GLN A 113 14.10 -14.27 -5.52
N GLN A 114 13.71 -15.34 -4.80
CA GLN A 114 13.74 -15.44 -3.34
C GLN A 114 13.20 -14.15 -2.67
N PRO A 115 11.93 -13.79 -2.92
CA PRO A 115 11.38 -12.54 -2.45
C PRO A 115 11.37 -12.47 -0.91
N PRO A 116 11.42 -11.25 -0.34
CA PRO A 116 11.46 -11.06 1.10
C PRO A 116 10.23 -11.64 1.79
N ALA A 117 10.43 -12.13 3.01
CA ALA A 117 9.35 -12.65 3.84
C ALA A 117 8.34 -11.54 4.20
N TRP A 118 7.07 -11.85 4.04
CA TRP A 118 5.96 -11.04 4.52
C TRP A 118 5.77 -11.24 6.03
N GLN A 119 5.40 -10.17 6.71
CA GLN A 119 5.02 -10.20 8.11
C GLN A 119 3.55 -9.81 8.25
N PRO A 120 2.78 -10.49 9.10
CA PRO A 120 1.40 -10.12 9.35
C PRO A 120 1.31 -8.71 9.92
N THR A 121 0.33 -7.96 9.42
CA THR A 121 0.01 -6.65 9.97
C THR A 121 -0.52 -6.82 11.40
N VAL A 122 0.01 -6.03 12.33
CA VAL A 122 -0.47 -6.08 13.73
C VAL A 122 -1.95 -5.69 13.80
N PRO A 123 -2.72 -6.29 14.74
CA PRO A 123 -4.19 -6.11 14.81
C PRO A 123 -4.60 -4.65 14.85
N GLU A 124 -3.88 -3.80 15.57
CA GLU A 124 -4.17 -2.37 15.74
C GLU A 124 -4.08 -1.60 14.42
N ILE A 125 -3.09 -1.94 13.60
CA ILE A 125 -2.94 -1.33 12.27
C ILE A 125 -4.00 -1.86 11.29
N ARG A 126 -4.39 -3.13 11.41
CA ARG A 126 -5.44 -3.72 10.58
C ARG A 126 -6.79 -3.05 10.85
N GLU A 127 -7.17 -2.90 12.11
CA GLU A 127 -8.41 -2.22 12.50
C GLU A 127 -8.40 -0.75 12.05
N LEU A 128 -7.30 -0.03 12.23
CA LEU A 128 -7.14 1.33 11.74
C LEU A 128 -7.31 1.42 10.21
N ASP A 129 -6.73 0.47 9.46
CA ASP A 129 -6.85 0.42 8.00
C ASP A 129 -8.31 0.17 7.56
N GLU A 130 -9.05 -0.68 8.29
CA GLU A 130 -10.48 -0.92 8.02
C GLU A 130 -11.34 0.31 8.27
N LEU A 131 -11.12 1.02 9.37
CA LEU A 131 -11.82 2.27 9.66
C LEU A 131 -11.54 3.35 8.60
N LEU A 132 -10.28 3.46 8.17
CA LEU A 132 -9.87 4.40 7.12
C LEU A 132 -10.47 4.05 5.75
N HIS A 133 -10.58 2.77 5.42
CA HIS A 133 -11.27 2.33 4.20
C HIS A 133 -12.76 2.65 4.24
N GLN A 134 -13.42 2.43 5.40
CA GLN A 134 -14.82 2.82 5.58
C GLN A 134 -15.00 4.32 5.44
N TYR A 135 -14.13 5.13 6.03
CA TYR A 135 -14.13 6.59 5.86
C TYR A 135 -14.02 6.98 4.37
N ASP A 136 -13.07 6.40 3.63
CA ASP A 136 -12.87 6.72 2.22
C ASP A 136 -14.08 6.29 1.35
N ALA A 137 -14.73 5.16 1.67
CA ALA A 137 -15.95 4.70 1.00
C ALA A 137 -17.14 5.66 1.24
N LEU A 138 -17.36 6.09 2.48
CA LEU A 138 -18.38 7.07 2.83
C LEU A 138 -18.12 8.44 2.18
N GLN A 139 -16.88 8.90 2.13
CA GLN A 139 -16.51 10.13 1.43
C GLN A 139 -16.80 10.06 -0.08
N ALA A 140 -16.54 8.90 -0.69
CA ALA A 140 -16.83 8.69 -2.11
C ALA A 140 -18.35 8.70 -2.37
N ALA A 141 -19.14 8.03 -1.52
CA ALA A 141 -20.61 8.02 -1.60
C ALA A 141 -21.18 9.43 -1.44
N ARG A 142 -20.74 10.18 -0.41
CA ARG A 142 -21.14 11.58 -0.20
C ARG A 142 -20.84 12.45 -1.42
N GLN A 143 -19.64 12.30 -2.00
CA GLN A 143 -19.27 13.06 -3.18
C GLN A 143 -20.15 12.72 -4.39
N GLN A 144 -20.50 11.45 -4.56
CA GLN A 144 -21.39 11.00 -5.62
C GLN A 144 -22.79 11.63 -5.48
N GLU A 145 -23.38 11.62 -4.28
CA GLU A 145 -24.69 12.23 -4.04
C GLU A 145 -24.68 13.76 -4.20
N ASN A 146 -23.61 14.42 -3.72
CA ASN A 146 -23.44 15.84 -3.95
C ASN A 146 -23.36 16.18 -5.46
N ASN A 147 -22.66 15.36 -6.24
CA ASN A 147 -22.59 15.55 -7.68
C ASN A 147 -23.96 15.37 -8.35
N ARG A 148 -24.78 14.42 -7.88
CA ARG A 148 -26.15 14.20 -8.37
C ARG A 148 -27.03 15.42 -8.10
N LEU A 149 -27.00 15.99 -6.89
CA LEU A 149 -27.73 17.19 -6.55
C LEU A 149 -27.30 18.40 -7.43
N ARG A 150 -26.00 18.57 -7.62
CA ARG A 150 -25.44 19.68 -8.44
C ARG A 150 -25.74 19.54 -9.92
N ALA A 151 -25.98 18.32 -10.39
CA ALA A 151 -26.37 18.08 -11.79
C ALA A 151 -27.78 18.55 -12.14
N GLY A 152 -28.58 19.00 -11.14
CA GLY A 152 -29.88 19.61 -11.37
C GLY A 152 -31.04 18.62 -11.35
N VAL A 153 -31.25 17.96 -10.22
CA VAL A 153 -32.43 17.07 -10.02
C VAL A 153 -33.73 17.90 -10.02
N GLN A 154 -34.64 17.61 -10.97
CA GLN A 154 -35.89 18.35 -11.15
C GLN A 154 -36.99 17.92 -10.17
N SER A 155 -37.05 16.62 -9.85
CA SER A 155 -38.06 16.07 -8.91
C SER A 155 -37.75 16.49 -7.49
N GLU A 156 -38.72 17.16 -6.83
CA GLU A 156 -38.58 17.59 -5.44
C GLU A 156 -38.49 16.38 -4.50
N SER A 157 -39.24 15.31 -4.74
CA SER A 157 -39.20 14.07 -3.96
C SER A 157 -37.80 13.44 -4.04
N VAL A 158 -37.18 13.39 -5.24
CA VAL A 158 -35.84 12.84 -5.40
C VAL A 158 -34.80 13.72 -4.72
N ARG A 159 -34.95 15.05 -4.79
CA ARG A 159 -34.08 16.00 -4.10
C ARG A 159 -34.13 15.81 -2.58
N HIS A 160 -35.33 15.63 -2.04
CA HIS A 160 -35.53 15.34 -0.61
C HIS A 160 -34.80 14.06 -0.19
N LEU A 161 -35.01 12.95 -0.90
CA LEU A 161 -34.32 11.67 -0.62
C LEU A 161 -32.79 11.81 -0.67
N LEU A 162 -32.25 12.54 -1.65
CA LEU A 162 -30.81 12.77 -1.75
C LEU A 162 -30.28 13.60 -0.57
N THR A 163 -31.06 14.59 -0.10
CA THR A 163 -30.68 15.43 1.04
C THR A 163 -30.67 14.62 2.34
N GLU A 164 -31.67 13.77 2.57
CA GLU A 164 -31.71 12.85 3.71
C GLU A 164 -30.54 11.87 3.69
N HIS A 165 -30.25 11.27 2.52
CA HIS A 165 -29.12 10.37 2.38
C HIS A 165 -27.79 11.06 2.63
N LEU A 166 -27.62 12.31 2.19
CA LEU A 166 -26.42 13.12 2.48
C LEU A 166 -26.27 13.39 3.98
N ALA A 167 -27.33 13.74 4.68
CA ALA A 167 -27.32 13.95 6.13
C ALA A 167 -26.91 12.65 6.86
N PHE A 168 -27.44 11.49 6.43
CA PHE A 168 -27.02 10.19 6.94
C PHE A 168 -25.55 9.91 6.72
N LEU A 169 -25.03 10.12 5.50
CA LEU A 169 -23.62 9.93 5.18
C LEU A 169 -22.69 10.86 5.98
N GLU A 170 -23.11 12.09 6.25
CA GLU A 170 -22.37 13.04 7.08
C GLU A 170 -22.30 12.59 8.55
N ALA A 171 -23.41 12.07 9.09
CA ALA A 171 -23.42 11.49 10.44
C ALA A 171 -22.50 10.26 10.54
N GLN A 172 -22.54 9.36 9.55
CA GLN A 172 -21.66 8.19 9.49
C GLN A 172 -20.19 8.58 9.37
N LEU A 173 -19.86 9.61 8.60
CA LEU A 173 -18.50 10.14 8.49
C LEU A 173 -17.97 10.70 9.81
N ALA A 174 -18.83 11.41 10.57
CA ALA A 174 -18.46 11.90 11.89
C ALA A 174 -18.20 10.76 12.87
N GLU A 175 -19.04 9.74 12.84
CA GLU A 175 -18.88 8.54 13.68
C GLU A 175 -17.59 7.78 13.37
N VAL A 176 -17.30 7.52 12.10
CA VAL A 176 -16.05 6.82 11.72
C VAL A 176 -14.82 7.65 12.09
N LEU A 177 -14.85 8.96 11.97
CA LEU A 177 -13.75 9.83 12.43
C LEU A 177 -13.55 9.71 13.94
N HIS A 178 -14.64 9.69 14.71
CA HIS A 178 -14.58 9.49 16.15
C HIS A 178 -13.97 8.12 16.51
N LEU A 179 -14.41 7.06 15.84
CA LEU A 179 -13.84 5.71 16.05
C LEU A 179 -12.34 5.65 15.70
N ILE A 180 -11.89 6.33 14.65
CA ILE A 180 -10.46 6.43 14.30
C ILE A 180 -9.68 7.13 15.42
N GLU A 181 -10.21 8.25 15.96
CA GLU A 181 -9.56 8.99 17.06
C GLU A 181 -9.48 8.15 18.33
N GLU A 182 -10.58 7.53 18.73
CA GLU A 182 -10.62 6.63 19.89
C GLU A 182 -9.66 5.44 19.73
N HIS A 183 -9.64 4.84 18.54
CA HIS A 183 -8.75 3.71 18.25
C HIS A 183 -7.28 4.12 18.41
N ILE A 184 -6.88 5.27 17.85
CA ILE A 184 -5.53 5.80 18.02
C ILE A 184 -5.24 6.13 19.48
N ASP A 185 -6.20 6.69 20.21
CA ASP A 185 -6.02 7.09 21.60
C ASP A 185 -5.86 5.89 22.55
N ARG A 186 -6.51 4.77 22.24
CA ARG A 186 -6.37 3.51 22.99
C ARG A 186 -5.02 2.82 22.80
N HIS A 187 -4.27 3.13 21.72
CA HIS A 187 -3.00 2.50 21.39
C HIS A 187 -1.83 3.49 21.54
N PRO A 188 -1.02 3.40 22.62
CA PRO A 188 0.04 4.38 22.90
C PRO A 188 1.03 4.60 21.76
N ASP A 189 1.40 3.54 21.04
CA ASP A 189 2.33 3.61 19.91
C ASP A 189 1.72 4.37 18.72
N LEU A 190 0.44 4.12 18.41
CA LEU A 190 -0.27 4.86 17.37
C LEU A 190 -0.39 6.33 17.72
N LYS A 191 -0.70 6.63 19.00
CA LYS A 191 -0.78 8.02 19.48
C LYS A 191 0.57 8.74 19.44
N ALA A 192 1.65 8.06 19.84
CA ALA A 192 3.00 8.61 19.76
C ALA A 192 3.40 8.90 18.29
N ASN A 193 3.14 7.97 17.40
CA ASN A 193 3.39 8.14 15.96
C ASN A 193 2.54 9.28 15.36
N GLN A 194 1.26 9.39 15.76
CA GLN A 194 0.40 10.49 15.32
C GLN A 194 0.97 11.85 15.73
N ARG A 195 1.44 12.01 16.97
CA ARG A 195 2.07 13.24 17.45
C ARG A 195 3.32 13.60 16.64
N LEU A 196 4.17 12.62 16.35
CA LEU A 196 5.35 12.82 15.51
C LEU A 196 4.98 13.24 14.09
N LEU A 197 4.03 12.57 13.46
CA LEU A 197 3.61 12.88 12.09
C LEU A 197 2.92 14.23 11.99
N THR A 198 2.05 14.58 12.93
CA THR A 198 1.33 15.89 12.94
C THR A 198 2.23 17.06 13.30
N SER A 199 3.43 16.82 13.85
CA SER A 199 4.43 17.89 14.00
C SER A 199 4.93 18.44 12.67
N ILE A 200 4.75 17.70 11.55
CA ILE A 200 5.15 18.13 10.21
C ILE A 200 4.07 19.07 9.64
N PRO A 201 4.38 20.36 9.39
CA PRO A 201 3.41 21.27 8.78
C PRO A 201 2.90 20.74 7.44
N GLY A 202 1.58 20.58 7.34
CA GLY A 202 0.89 19.98 6.20
C GLY A 202 0.34 18.58 6.45
N ILE A 203 0.73 17.88 7.51
CA ILE A 203 0.17 16.60 7.90
C ILE A 203 -0.83 16.80 9.03
N GLY A 204 -2.12 16.61 8.75
CA GLY A 204 -3.19 16.57 9.74
C GLY A 204 -3.44 15.15 10.30
N ALA A 205 -4.31 15.04 11.32
CA ALA A 205 -4.59 13.80 12.03
C ALA A 205 -4.98 12.62 11.10
N LEU A 206 -5.89 12.85 10.15
CA LEU A 206 -6.33 11.83 9.21
C LEU A 206 -5.19 11.36 8.27
N THR A 207 -4.33 12.29 7.82
CA THR A 207 -3.17 11.94 7.01
C THR A 207 -2.14 11.15 7.81
N ALA A 208 -1.94 11.54 9.08
CA ALA A 208 -1.08 10.81 10.00
C ALA A 208 -1.61 9.38 10.25
N ALA A 209 -2.92 9.21 10.44
CA ALA A 209 -3.55 7.90 10.55
C ALA A 209 -3.29 7.04 9.30
N LYS A 210 -3.52 7.58 8.10
CA LYS A 210 -3.24 6.87 6.83
C LYS A 210 -1.76 6.52 6.66
N LEU A 211 -0.84 7.38 7.07
CA LEU A 211 0.60 7.10 7.00
C LEU A 211 1.03 5.96 7.94
N GLN A 212 0.34 5.76 9.05
CA GLN A 212 0.62 4.67 9.98
C GLN A 212 0.27 3.30 9.39
N THR A 213 -0.78 3.19 8.55
CA THR A 213 -1.11 1.91 7.89
C THR A 213 -0.07 1.50 6.84
N LEU A 214 0.81 2.40 6.43
CA LEU A 214 1.90 2.10 5.50
C LEU A 214 3.09 1.41 6.19
N ASP A 215 3.13 1.40 7.51
CA ASP A 215 4.26 0.92 8.30
C ASP A 215 5.62 1.39 7.72
N LEU A 216 5.84 2.70 7.80
CA LEU A 216 7.02 3.32 7.21
C LEU A 216 8.33 2.78 7.81
N GLN A 217 8.30 2.23 9.02
CA GLN A 217 9.49 1.73 9.72
C GLN A 217 10.03 0.42 9.14
N ARG A 218 9.21 -0.34 8.41
CA ARG A 218 9.63 -1.59 7.72
C ARG A 218 10.57 -1.35 6.54
N PHE A 219 10.64 -0.12 6.03
CA PHE A 219 11.50 0.22 4.90
C PHE A 219 12.90 0.60 5.36
N ASP A 220 13.92 0.11 4.65
CA ASP A 220 15.31 0.43 4.94
C ASP A 220 15.65 1.91 4.73
N SER A 221 14.90 2.59 3.86
CA SER A 221 15.13 4.00 3.53
C SER A 221 13.84 4.73 3.11
N ALA A 222 13.85 6.05 3.27
CA ALA A 222 12.80 6.94 2.74
C ALA A 222 12.63 6.79 1.21
N ARG A 223 13.72 6.44 0.50
CA ARG A 223 13.69 6.18 -0.95
C ARG A 223 12.91 4.90 -1.27
N ALA A 224 13.11 3.83 -0.49
CA ALA A 224 12.36 2.59 -0.62
C ALA A 224 10.86 2.80 -0.34
N ALA A 225 10.52 3.53 0.74
CA ALA A 225 9.14 3.90 1.04
C ALA A 225 8.49 4.73 -0.09
N SER A 226 9.22 5.69 -0.65
CA SER A 226 8.75 6.51 -1.77
C SER A 226 8.56 5.70 -3.06
N ALA A 227 9.42 4.71 -3.32
CA ALA A 227 9.27 3.79 -4.44
C ALA A 227 8.03 2.92 -4.28
N PHE A 228 7.78 2.40 -3.07
CA PHE A 228 6.59 1.61 -2.75
C PHE A 228 5.29 2.41 -2.97
N VAL A 229 5.27 3.69 -2.63
CA VAL A 229 4.13 4.58 -2.88
C VAL A 229 4.05 5.00 -4.36
N GLY A 230 5.14 4.86 -5.14
CA GLY A 230 5.20 5.27 -6.55
C GLY A 230 5.38 6.78 -6.75
N LEU A 231 6.07 7.43 -5.81
CA LEU A 231 6.42 8.86 -5.85
C LEU A 231 7.81 9.12 -6.45
N ASN A 232 8.55 8.09 -6.84
CA ASN A 232 9.85 8.25 -7.48
C ASN A 232 9.70 8.76 -8.91
N PRO A 233 10.56 9.69 -9.35
CA PRO A 233 10.62 10.09 -10.74
C PRO A 233 11.13 8.93 -11.60
N GLN A 234 10.39 8.60 -12.65
CA GLN A 234 10.81 7.64 -13.67
C GLN A 234 11.37 8.41 -14.86
N GLN A 235 12.62 8.13 -15.22
CA GLN A 235 13.23 8.65 -16.42
C GLN A 235 13.10 7.64 -17.56
N HIS A 236 12.76 8.13 -18.73
CA HIS A 236 12.75 7.35 -19.97
C HIS A 236 13.74 8.00 -20.94
N THR A 237 14.99 7.57 -20.86
CA THR A 237 16.04 7.97 -21.81
C THR A 237 16.60 6.71 -22.45
N SER A 238 16.69 6.71 -23.77
CA SER A 238 17.33 5.62 -24.53
C SER A 238 18.16 6.23 -25.65
N GLY A 239 19.47 6.04 -25.56
CA GLY A 239 20.43 6.60 -26.51
C GLY A 239 20.31 8.14 -26.60
N SER A 240 20.68 8.67 -27.78
CA SER A 240 20.61 10.11 -28.09
C SER A 240 19.24 10.59 -28.56
N SER A 241 18.33 9.67 -28.94
CA SER A 241 17.09 10.00 -29.64
C SER A 241 15.84 10.06 -28.76
N ILE A 242 15.84 9.43 -27.57
CA ILE A 242 14.67 9.39 -26.72
C ILE A 242 14.95 10.10 -25.39
N HIS A 243 14.48 11.35 -25.27
CA HIS A 243 14.49 12.12 -24.02
C HIS A 243 13.05 12.47 -23.63
N ARG A 244 12.36 11.58 -22.90
CA ARG A 244 11.02 11.90 -22.36
C ARG A 244 11.15 12.63 -21.04
N ARG A 245 10.25 13.60 -20.80
CA ARG A 245 10.17 14.30 -19.51
C ARG A 245 9.94 13.29 -18.38
N ALA A 246 10.72 13.39 -17.31
CA ALA A 246 10.53 12.57 -16.12
C ALA A 246 9.12 12.75 -15.55
N ARG A 247 8.48 11.63 -15.19
CA ARG A 247 7.16 11.58 -14.57
C ARG A 247 7.22 10.73 -13.32
N LEU A 248 6.25 10.91 -12.40
CA LEU A 248 6.11 9.97 -11.29
C LEU A 248 5.81 8.58 -11.83
N SER A 249 6.45 7.55 -11.26
CA SER A 249 6.32 6.17 -11.72
C SER A 249 4.86 5.69 -11.65
N LYS A 250 4.10 6.16 -10.66
CA LYS A 250 2.72 5.75 -10.31
C LYS A 250 2.57 4.23 -10.08
N MET A 251 3.66 3.48 -10.13
CA MET A 251 3.69 2.08 -9.73
C MET A 251 3.71 2.01 -8.22
N GLY A 252 2.72 1.35 -7.61
CA GLY A 252 2.61 1.22 -6.15
C GLY A 252 1.30 1.78 -5.60
N ASN A 253 1.27 2.12 -4.31
CA ASN A 253 0.05 2.45 -3.55
C ASN A 253 -0.62 3.75 -4.03
N ALA A 254 -1.67 3.61 -4.86
CA ALA A 254 -2.42 4.74 -5.42
C ALA A 254 -3.27 5.48 -4.36
N ALA A 255 -3.77 4.77 -3.34
CA ALA A 255 -4.55 5.36 -2.26
C ALA A 255 -3.68 6.32 -1.44
N MET A 256 -2.47 5.88 -1.08
CA MET A 256 -1.52 6.71 -0.35
C MET A 256 -1.07 7.93 -1.16
N ARG A 257 -0.84 7.79 -2.48
CA ARG A 257 -0.55 8.97 -3.32
C ARG A 257 -1.68 9.99 -3.32
N ARG A 258 -2.95 9.54 -3.38
CA ARG A 258 -4.12 10.44 -3.27
C ARG A 258 -4.18 11.10 -1.91
N ALA A 259 -3.94 10.34 -0.83
CA ALA A 259 -3.94 10.87 0.54
C ALA A 259 -2.87 11.94 0.77
N LEU A 260 -1.72 11.88 0.10
CA LEU A 260 -0.63 12.83 0.23
C LEU A 260 -0.78 14.11 -0.64
N TYR A 261 -1.72 14.13 -1.59
CA TYR A 261 -1.83 15.26 -2.53
C TYR A 261 -2.19 16.57 -1.82
N MET A 262 -3.32 16.62 -1.11
CA MET A 262 -3.74 17.84 -0.39
C MET A 262 -2.80 18.23 0.75
N PRO A 263 -2.28 17.30 1.56
CA PRO A 263 -1.19 17.59 2.49
C PRO A 263 0.02 18.25 1.85
N ALA A 264 0.44 17.80 0.67
CA ALA A 264 1.56 18.42 -0.05
C ALA A 264 1.24 19.84 -0.56
N VAL A 265 0.00 20.09 -1.01
CA VAL A 265 -0.47 21.43 -1.37
C VAL A 265 -0.45 22.35 -0.14
N CYS A 266 -0.91 21.89 1.02
CA CYS A 266 -0.85 22.61 2.28
C CYS A 266 0.62 22.86 2.71
N ALA A 267 1.45 21.81 2.68
CA ALA A 267 2.85 21.90 3.05
C ALA A 267 3.66 22.87 2.16
N LYS A 268 3.32 22.99 0.88
CA LYS A 268 3.92 23.99 -0.02
C LYS A 268 3.79 25.42 0.55
N ARG A 269 2.74 25.69 1.32
CA ARG A 269 2.51 26.99 1.93
C ARG A 269 3.14 27.12 3.32
N PHE A 270 3.02 26.09 4.14
CA PHE A 270 3.30 26.18 5.59
C PHE A 270 4.57 25.47 6.04
N ASN A 271 5.12 24.53 5.25
CA ASN A 271 6.34 23.81 5.60
C ASN A 271 7.56 24.49 4.95
N PRO A 272 8.53 25.04 5.72
CA PRO A 272 9.62 25.82 5.16
C PRO A 272 10.48 24.99 4.18
N LEU A 273 10.79 23.74 4.51
CA LEU A 273 11.63 22.87 3.65
C LEU A 273 10.94 22.51 2.32
N ILE A 274 9.62 22.34 2.35
CA ILE A 274 8.83 22.02 1.15
C ILE A 274 8.59 23.27 0.34
N ARG A 275 8.33 24.41 0.98
CA ARG A 275 8.20 25.70 0.30
C ARG A 275 9.47 26.06 -0.48
N ASP A 276 10.64 25.96 0.14
CA ASP A 276 11.91 26.24 -0.50
C ASP A 276 12.21 25.28 -1.67
N LEU A 277 11.86 23.99 -1.52
CA LEU A 277 11.93 23.03 -2.62
C LEU A 277 11.03 23.45 -3.79
N CYS A 278 9.78 23.86 -3.50
CA CYS A 278 8.79 24.25 -4.51
C CYS A 278 9.22 25.51 -5.25
N LEU A 279 9.76 26.51 -4.55
CA LEU A 279 10.29 27.74 -5.15
C LEU A 279 11.44 27.43 -6.09
N ARG A 280 12.47 26.69 -5.65
CA ARG A 280 13.59 26.25 -6.50
C ARG A 280 13.18 25.50 -7.75
N LEU A 281 12.11 24.71 -7.66
CA LEU A 281 11.58 23.95 -8.82
C LEU A 281 10.79 24.87 -9.76
N ALA A 282 10.07 25.86 -9.23
CA ALA A 282 9.37 26.87 -10.01
C ALA A 282 10.35 27.73 -10.80
N ASP A 283 11.45 28.20 -10.18
CA ASP A 283 12.52 28.96 -10.81
C ASP A 283 13.21 28.18 -11.95
N LYS A 284 13.25 26.83 -11.83
CA LYS A 284 13.70 25.94 -12.90
C LYS A 284 12.63 25.67 -13.98
N GLY A 285 11.53 26.39 -14.00
CA GLY A 285 10.46 26.25 -14.98
C GLY A 285 9.68 24.93 -14.90
N LYS A 286 9.64 24.24 -13.74
CA LYS A 286 8.87 23.02 -13.60
C LYS A 286 7.36 23.32 -13.50
N HIS A 287 6.57 22.48 -14.17
CA HIS A 287 5.11 22.59 -14.13
C HIS A 287 4.55 22.33 -12.71
N ASN A 288 3.48 23.04 -12.32
CA ASN A 288 2.93 22.98 -10.96
C ASN A 288 2.62 21.55 -10.47
N LEU A 289 2.04 20.68 -11.29
CA LEU A 289 1.80 19.28 -10.92
C LEU A 289 3.09 18.48 -10.64
N ALA A 290 4.18 18.79 -11.33
CA ALA A 290 5.48 18.16 -11.06
C ALA A 290 6.06 18.66 -9.72
N ILE A 291 5.85 19.96 -9.41
CA ILE A 291 6.24 20.57 -8.14
C ILE A 291 5.47 19.92 -6.98
N ILE A 292 4.14 19.74 -7.10
CA ILE A 292 3.33 19.03 -6.10
C ILE A 292 3.79 17.58 -5.94
N GLY A 293 4.10 16.89 -7.03
CA GLY A 293 4.65 15.54 -6.97
C GLY A 293 5.97 15.45 -6.19
N ALA A 294 6.86 16.42 -6.37
CA ALA A 294 8.10 16.53 -5.60
C ALA A 294 7.84 16.87 -4.12
N ALA A 295 6.83 17.73 -3.84
CA ALA A 295 6.39 18.03 -2.48
C ALA A 295 5.83 16.79 -1.78
N MET A 296 5.01 15.97 -2.46
CA MET A 296 4.50 14.69 -1.93
C MET A 296 5.65 13.74 -1.56
N HIS A 297 6.63 13.60 -2.46
CA HIS A 297 7.82 12.79 -2.19
C HIS A 297 8.57 13.30 -0.95
N LYS A 298 8.85 14.62 -0.89
CA LYS A 298 9.56 15.22 0.25
C LYS A 298 8.78 15.07 1.55
N LEU A 299 7.46 15.23 1.50
CA LEU A 299 6.58 15.08 2.67
C LEU A 299 6.63 13.64 3.22
N LEU A 300 6.60 12.63 2.35
CA LEU A 300 6.75 11.23 2.75
C LEU A 300 8.15 10.95 3.34
N CYS A 301 9.21 11.54 2.77
CA CYS A 301 10.56 11.42 3.34
C CYS A 301 10.65 12.07 4.73
N LEU A 302 9.98 13.20 4.97
CA LEU A 302 9.91 13.82 6.30
C LEU A 302 9.15 12.94 7.29
N ALA A 303 8.01 12.37 6.87
CA ALA A 303 7.24 11.43 7.67
C ALA A 303 8.08 10.19 8.07
N TYR A 304 8.81 9.60 7.11
CA TYR A 304 9.76 8.54 7.40
C TYR A 304 10.83 8.97 8.42
N GLY A 305 11.40 10.17 8.24
CA GLY A 305 12.46 10.71 9.09
C GLY A 305 12.03 10.87 10.55
N VAL A 306 10.88 11.48 10.81
CA VAL A 306 10.38 11.71 12.17
C VAL A 306 10.00 10.40 12.88
N LEU A 307 9.45 9.42 12.15
CA LEU A 307 9.16 8.11 12.72
C LEU A 307 10.45 7.31 13.01
N LYS A 308 11.45 7.39 12.14
CA LYS A 308 12.72 6.68 12.29
C LYS A 308 13.57 7.26 13.43
N SER A 309 13.64 8.61 13.54
CA SER A 309 14.40 9.29 14.58
C SER A 309 13.67 9.35 15.93
N ARG A 310 12.33 9.13 15.93
CA ARG A 310 11.46 9.34 17.09
C ARG A 310 11.50 10.77 17.64
N GLN A 311 11.86 11.73 16.77
CA GLN A 311 11.92 13.16 17.11
C GLN A 311 10.87 13.93 16.32
N PRO A 312 10.22 14.94 16.90
CA PRO A 312 9.33 15.85 16.18
C PRO A 312 10.04 16.53 15.02
N PHE A 313 9.26 17.03 14.06
CA PHE A 313 9.80 17.76 12.92
C PHE A 313 10.55 19.03 13.35
N ASP A 314 11.81 19.13 12.94
CA ASP A 314 12.65 20.32 13.07
C ASP A 314 13.12 20.75 11.68
N PRO A 315 12.81 21.98 11.21
CA PRO A 315 13.28 22.47 9.93
C PRO A 315 14.80 22.64 9.87
N ASN A 316 15.49 22.73 11.00
CA ASN A 316 16.93 22.89 11.10
C ASN A 316 17.68 21.58 11.33
N TYR A 317 16.98 20.46 11.47
CA TYR A 317 17.58 19.15 11.78
C TYR A 317 18.80 18.77 10.91
N ALA A 318 18.70 18.98 9.60
CA ALA A 318 19.77 18.68 8.66
C ALA A 318 21.00 19.61 8.79
N LYS A 319 20.83 20.79 9.41
CA LYS A 319 21.95 21.70 9.69
C LYS A 319 22.70 21.29 10.97
N ILE A 320 21.98 20.71 11.93
CA ILE A 320 22.50 20.30 13.23
C ILE A 320 23.15 18.90 13.13
N HIS A 321 22.57 18.05 12.28
CA HIS A 321 23.04 16.68 12.02
C HIS A 321 23.40 16.50 10.53
N PRO A 322 24.56 17.02 10.08
CA PRO A 322 24.97 16.83 8.71
C PRO A 322 25.16 15.34 8.42
N VAL A 323 24.43 14.84 7.41
CA VAL A 323 24.63 13.47 6.92
C VAL A 323 26.04 13.47 6.30
N THR A 324 26.98 12.80 6.92
CA THR A 324 28.29 12.49 6.33
C THR A 324 28.05 11.69 5.05
N PRO A 325 28.67 12.05 3.92
CA PRO A 325 28.43 11.45 2.61
C PRO A 325 28.80 9.98 2.53
#